data_62e8a24c26d2f1f6962fb3a1abc634e0
#
_entry.id   62e8a24c26d2f1f6962fb3a1abc634e0
#
_cell.length_a   1.000
_cell.length_b   1.000
_cell.length_c   1.000
_cell.angle_alpha   90.00
_cell.angle_beta   90.00
_cell.angle_gamma   90.00
#
_symmetry.space_group_name_H-M   'P 1'
#
loop_
_entity.id
_entity.type
_entity.pdbx_description
1 polymer ?
#
loop_
_entity_poly.entity_id
_entity_poly.type
_entity_poly.pdbx_seq_one_letter_code
_entity_poly.pdbx_strand_id
1 'polypeptide(L)'
;MPSSIRLASSILILLPAVALAADAAPTPTHTFTPNIGVVSDYLFRGVSQTHGRPALQGGVDYAHASGLYAGIWGSTITWVKDANGKGSTEVDIYGGYKHTFAGGDWNYDLGLITYNYPGHGPAVPGFNATPNTTEVYGAIGYKWLTLKYSQAVSTNFIGWQGGTAFDQKTRGSGYLELNAAYDVGNGWGVAGHLGNQKVKNSVNVPGGTLSANCADWNIGVTKELSFGVVGLTYSDTNTSGTCTQVFGGSTNPYCWGAGNWTSTTASQTNFRDVSKGTLVLSFKKTF
;
A
#
# COMPACT_ATOMS: atom_id res chain seq x y z
N MET A 1 -29.48 -6.14 9.47
CA MET A 1 -28.55 -7.28 9.28
C MET A 1 -27.19 -6.70 8.87
N PRO A 2 -26.10 -7.04 9.52
CA PRO A 2 -24.85 -6.33 9.34
C PRO A 2 -24.17 -6.71 8.03
N SER A 3 -23.96 -5.72 7.16
CA SER A 3 -23.08 -5.83 6.01
C SER A 3 -21.64 -5.96 6.49
N SER A 4 -21.01 -7.08 6.20
CA SER A 4 -19.60 -7.32 6.51
C SER A 4 -18.72 -6.45 5.63
N ILE A 5 -18.24 -5.35 6.18
CA ILE A 5 -17.18 -4.52 5.56
C ILE A 5 -15.89 -5.32 5.59
N ARG A 6 -15.38 -5.70 4.44
CA ARG A 6 -14.09 -6.37 4.30
C ARG A 6 -13.01 -5.30 4.12
N LEU A 7 -12.21 -5.06 5.15
CA LEU A 7 -11.03 -4.22 5.07
C LEU A 7 -9.87 -5.03 4.51
N ALA A 8 -9.41 -4.66 3.33
CA ALA A 8 -8.10 -5.07 2.83
C ALA A 8 -7.08 -3.98 3.14
N SER A 9 -5.89 -4.38 3.56
CA SER A 9 -4.76 -3.49 3.84
C SER A 9 -4.40 -2.64 2.63
N SER A 10 -4.23 -1.34 2.87
CA SER A 10 -3.49 -0.30 2.10
C SER A 10 -3.43 -0.40 0.57
N ILE A 11 -4.41 -0.98 -0.08
CA ILE A 11 -4.48 -1.09 -1.52
C ILE A 11 -5.89 -0.74 -1.92
N LEU A 12 -6.01 0.32 -2.66
CA LEU A 12 -7.24 0.83 -3.28
C LEU A 12 -8.51 0.44 -2.52
N ILE A 13 -9.13 1.39 -1.82
CA ILE A 13 -10.38 1.15 -1.08
C ILE A 13 -11.44 0.67 -2.07
N LEU A 14 -11.58 -0.65 -2.17
CA LEU A 14 -12.67 -1.26 -2.91
C LEU A 14 -13.78 -1.58 -1.92
N LEU A 15 -14.89 -0.89 -2.10
CA LEU A 15 -16.12 -1.16 -1.37
C LEU A 15 -16.52 -2.63 -1.51
N PRO A 16 -16.96 -3.30 -0.44
CA PRO A 16 -17.53 -4.62 -0.56
C PRO A 16 -18.81 -4.56 -1.38
N ALA A 17 -18.95 -5.46 -2.33
CA ALA A 17 -20.26 -5.68 -2.98
C ALA A 17 -21.28 -6.05 -1.90
N VAL A 18 -22.34 -5.26 -1.80
CA VAL A 18 -23.50 -5.58 -0.95
C VAL A 18 -24.30 -6.65 -1.68
N ALA A 19 -24.21 -7.90 -1.24
CA ALA A 19 -25.13 -8.94 -1.69
C ALA A 19 -26.52 -8.64 -1.12
N LEU A 20 -27.49 -8.47 -2.00
CA LEU A 20 -28.90 -8.42 -1.64
C LEU A 20 -29.32 -9.74 -0.94
N ALA A 21 -30.02 -9.63 0.17
CA ALA A 21 -30.44 -10.74 1.01
C ALA A 21 -31.42 -11.66 0.25
N ALA A 22 -30.94 -12.81 -0.15
CA ALA A 22 -31.76 -14.01 -0.26
C ALA A 22 -31.69 -14.74 1.09
N ASP A 23 -32.70 -15.55 1.43
CA ASP A 23 -32.82 -16.31 2.69
C ASP A 23 -31.47 -16.87 3.13
N ALA A 24 -31.09 -16.53 4.38
CA ALA A 24 -29.73 -16.70 4.88
C ALA A 24 -29.37 -18.20 4.94
N ALA A 25 -28.70 -18.68 3.93
CA ALA A 25 -27.93 -19.91 4.04
C ALA A 25 -26.91 -19.76 5.20
N PRO A 26 -26.61 -20.82 5.96
CA PRO A 26 -25.67 -20.76 7.06
C PRO A 26 -24.33 -20.21 6.55
N THR A 27 -23.78 -19.20 7.21
CA THR A 27 -22.50 -18.59 6.85
C THR A 27 -21.44 -19.70 6.80
N PRO A 28 -20.76 -19.91 5.67
CA PRO A 28 -19.78 -20.97 5.56
C PRO A 28 -18.66 -20.75 6.59
N THR A 29 -18.25 -21.82 7.26
CA THR A 29 -17.17 -21.76 8.26
C THR A 29 -15.85 -21.30 7.65
N HIS A 30 -15.62 -21.61 6.39
CA HIS A 30 -14.44 -21.25 5.60
C HIS A 30 -14.88 -20.54 4.32
N THR A 31 -14.25 -19.39 4.04
CA THR A 31 -14.49 -18.64 2.81
C THR A 31 -13.16 -18.35 2.14
N PHE A 32 -13.05 -18.63 0.85
CA PHE A 32 -11.95 -18.25 -0.02
C PHE A 32 -12.46 -17.23 -1.03
N THR A 33 -11.74 -16.15 -1.21
CA THR A 33 -12.14 -15.04 -2.07
C THR A 33 -11.00 -14.66 -3.02
N PRO A 34 -10.88 -15.31 -4.18
CA PRO A 34 -9.90 -14.91 -5.19
C PRO A 34 -10.27 -13.57 -5.81
N ASN A 35 -9.25 -12.82 -6.21
CA ASN A 35 -9.45 -11.57 -6.92
C ASN A 35 -8.33 -11.31 -7.93
N ILE A 36 -8.64 -10.53 -8.97
CA ILE A 36 -7.68 -10.02 -9.96
C ILE A 36 -8.07 -8.59 -10.31
N GLY A 37 -7.08 -7.76 -10.62
CA GLY A 37 -7.33 -6.39 -11.01
C GLY A 37 -6.18 -5.78 -11.81
N VAL A 38 -6.46 -4.64 -12.41
CA VAL A 38 -5.48 -3.79 -13.06
C VAL A 38 -5.67 -2.35 -12.60
N VAL A 39 -4.57 -1.64 -12.46
CA VAL A 39 -4.56 -0.21 -12.13
C VAL A 39 -3.65 0.53 -13.11
N SER A 40 -3.97 1.77 -13.43
CA SER A 40 -3.13 2.59 -14.32
C SER A 40 -1.80 3.01 -13.68
N ASP A 41 -1.75 3.06 -12.35
CA ASP A 41 -0.56 3.26 -11.52
C ASP A 41 -0.78 2.63 -10.16
N TYR A 42 0.16 1.83 -9.66
CA TYR A 42 0.06 1.26 -8.33
C TYR A 42 0.67 2.23 -7.31
N LEU A 43 -0.15 2.74 -6.41
CA LEU A 43 0.25 3.65 -5.33
C LEU A 43 0.27 2.92 -3.99
N PHE A 44 1.38 3.02 -3.27
CA PHE A 44 1.51 2.58 -1.88
C PHE A 44 1.75 3.83 -1.00
N ARG A 45 0.79 4.16 -0.13
CA ARG A 45 0.82 5.36 0.71
C ARG A 45 1.12 6.64 -0.10
N GLY A 46 0.41 6.79 -1.23
CA GLY A 46 0.57 7.92 -2.14
C GLY A 46 1.79 7.86 -3.07
N VAL A 47 2.66 6.85 -2.93
CA VAL A 47 3.90 6.71 -3.70
C VAL A 47 3.76 5.67 -4.80
N SER A 48 4.03 6.04 -6.05
CA SER A 48 3.95 5.13 -7.19
C SER A 48 5.00 4.02 -7.13
N GLN A 49 4.52 2.78 -7.19
CA GLN A 49 5.35 1.57 -7.20
C GLN A 49 5.71 1.13 -8.63
N THR A 50 5.03 1.70 -9.62
CA THR A 50 5.19 1.35 -11.04
C THR A 50 5.70 2.50 -11.90
N HIS A 51 6.15 3.57 -11.28
CA HIS A 51 6.68 4.75 -11.98
C HIS A 51 5.67 5.35 -12.98
N GLY A 52 4.36 5.35 -12.59
CA GLY A 52 3.26 5.83 -13.41
C GLY A 52 2.87 4.88 -14.55
N ARG A 53 3.14 3.58 -14.42
CA ARG A 53 2.79 2.55 -15.41
C ARG A 53 1.71 1.63 -14.87
N PRO A 54 0.95 0.96 -15.74
CA PRO A 54 -0.05 0.00 -15.29
C PRO A 54 0.54 -1.16 -14.50
N ALA A 55 -0.24 -1.63 -13.51
CA ALA A 55 0.06 -2.82 -12.74
C ALA A 55 -1.05 -3.86 -12.85
N LEU A 56 -0.66 -5.13 -12.94
CA LEU A 56 -1.51 -6.28 -12.74
C LEU A 56 -1.42 -6.70 -11.28
N GLN A 57 -2.57 -6.91 -10.64
CA GLN A 57 -2.70 -7.22 -9.23
C GLN A 57 -3.63 -8.40 -9.01
N GLY A 58 -3.44 -9.17 -7.95
CA GLY A 58 -4.36 -10.24 -7.62
C GLY A 58 -3.98 -10.96 -6.34
N GLY A 59 -4.91 -11.75 -5.82
CA GLY A 59 -4.69 -12.45 -4.57
C GLY A 59 -5.81 -13.40 -4.19
N VAL A 60 -5.67 -14.01 -3.04
CA VAL A 60 -6.69 -14.87 -2.42
C VAL A 60 -6.76 -14.54 -0.94
N ASP A 61 -7.97 -14.24 -0.48
CA ASP A 61 -8.30 -14.07 0.93
C ASP A 61 -8.95 -15.32 1.48
N TYR A 62 -8.52 -15.77 2.63
CA TYR A 62 -9.18 -16.78 3.45
C TYR A 62 -9.79 -16.13 4.68
N ALA A 63 -11.01 -16.48 5.01
CA ALA A 63 -11.68 -16.07 6.24
C ALA A 63 -12.36 -17.28 6.91
N HIS A 64 -12.22 -17.34 8.25
CA HIS A 64 -12.87 -18.31 9.09
C HIS A 64 -14.01 -17.64 9.90
N ALA A 65 -15.07 -18.37 10.17
CA ALA A 65 -16.24 -17.85 10.93
C ALA A 65 -15.89 -17.34 12.34
N SER A 66 -14.75 -17.79 12.92
CA SER A 66 -14.25 -17.27 14.20
C SER A 66 -13.72 -15.85 14.15
N GLY A 67 -13.49 -15.29 12.95
CA GLY A 67 -12.84 -14.01 12.74
C GLY A 67 -11.37 -14.09 12.34
N LEU A 68 -10.75 -15.29 12.41
CA LEU A 68 -9.40 -15.49 11.87
C LEU A 68 -9.41 -15.33 10.35
N TYR A 69 -8.35 -14.74 9.82
CA TYR A 69 -8.16 -14.61 8.38
C TYR A 69 -6.68 -14.70 8.00
N ALA A 70 -6.43 -15.04 6.75
CA ALA A 70 -5.11 -14.99 6.12
C ALA A 70 -5.28 -14.66 4.64
N GLY A 71 -4.23 -14.18 3.99
CA GLY A 71 -4.26 -13.94 2.55
C GLY A 71 -2.87 -13.83 1.96
N ILE A 72 -2.85 -13.97 0.65
CA ILE A 72 -1.70 -13.67 -0.19
C ILE A 72 -2.16 -12.75 -1.30
N TRP A 73 -1.38 -11.72 -1.57
CA TRP A 73 -1.62 -10.78 -2.64
C TRP A 73 -0.33 -10.48 -3.38
N GLY A 74 -0.40 -10.04 -4.61
CA GLY A 74 0.75 -9.63 -5.37
C GLY A 74 0.43 -8.59 -6.42
N SER A 75 1.46 -7.86 -6.82
CA SER A 75 1.41 -6.83 -7.86
C SER A 75 2.68 -6.83 -8.69
N THR A 76 2.55 -6.47 -9.96
CA THR A 76 3.71 -6.04 -10.73
C THR A 76 4.16 -4.67 -10.26
N ILE A 77 5.48 -4.49 -10.14
CA ILE A 77 6.15 -3.24 -9.73
C ILE A 77 7.35 -2.96 -10.63
N THR A 78 7.85 -1.73 -10.61
CA THR A 78 9.06 -1.37 -11.37
C THR A 78 10.20 -0.88 -10.49
N TRP A 79 9.91 -0.32 -9.32
CA TRP A 79 10.90 0.34 -8.48
C TRP A 79 12.07 -0.55 -8.05
N VAL A 80 11.87 -1.87 -7.89
CA VAL A 80 12.96 -2.81 -7.56
C VAL A 80 13.98 -2.86 -8.70
N LYS A 81 13.52 -2.87 -9.97
CA LYS A 81 14.40 -2.78 -11.13
C LYS A 81 15.05 -1.41 -11.25
N ASP A 82 14.29 -0.37 -10.99
CA ASP A 82 14.78 1.00 -10.99
C ASP A 82 15.89 1.18 -9.93
N ALA A 83 15.83 0.44 -8.82
CA ALA A 83 16.85 0.35 -7.78
C ALA A 83 17.88 -0.78 -8.01
N ASN A 84 18.19 -1.13 -9.27
CA ASN A 84 19.19 -2.14 -9.68
C ASN A 84 18.87 -3.59 -9.25
N GLY A 85 17.64 -3.89 -8.89
CA GLY A 85 17.17 -5.25 -8.67
C GLY A 85 16.81 -5.99 -9.96
N LYS A 86 16.49 -7.27 -9.85
CA LYS A 86 16.06 -8.10 -10.98
C LYS A 86 14.56 -8.38 -10.94
N GLY A 87 13.92 -8.23 -9.77
CA GLY A 87 12.50 -8.50 -9.55
C GLY A 87 11.60 -7.40 -10.09
N SER A 88 10.37 -7.79 -10.42
CA SER A 88 9.32 -6.87 -10.84
C SER A 88 7.99 -7.21 -10.20
N THR A 89 8.04 -7.83 -9.04
CA THR A 89 6.86 -8.33 -8.33
C THR A 89 6.98 -8.03 -6.84
N GLU A 90 5.88 -7.60 -6.26
CA GLU A 90 5.61 -7.56 -4.83
C GLU A 90 4.70 -8.73 -4.46
N VAL A 91 4.99 -9.38 -3.35
CA VAL A 91 4.17 -10.47 -2.80
C VAL A 91 3.96 -10.19 -1.32
N ASP A 92 2.70 -10.00 -0.94
CA ASP A 92 2.28 -9.74 0.43
C ASP A 92 1.63 -10.98 1.02
N ILE A 93 2.04 -11.33 2.24
CA ILE A 93 1.40 -12.38 3.03
C ILE A 93 0.92 -11.72 4.31
N TYR A 94 -0.36 -11.90 4.62
CA TYR A 94 -0.98 -11.28 5.78
C TYR A 94 -1.93 -12.22 6.50
N GLY A 95 -2.20 -11.89 7.75
CA GLY A 95 -3.19 -12.61 8.55
C GLY A 95 -3.48 -11.89 9.85
N GLY A 96 -4.58 -12.26 10.48
CA GLY A 96 -5.00 -11.62 11.69
C GLY A 96 -6.31 -12.14 12.23
N TYR A 97 -6.88 -11.35 13.11
CA TYR A 97 -8.17 -11.59 13.72
C TYR A 97 -9.00 -10.31 13.70
N LYS A 98 -10.21 -10.41 13.18
CA LYS A 98 -11.18 -9.33 13.15
C LYS A 98 -12.47 -9.75 13.80
N HIS A 99 -13.12 -8.81 14.48
CA HIS A 99 -14.39 -9.06 15.15
C HIS A 99 -15.29 -7.84 15.08
N THR A 100 -16.59 -8.09 14.98
CA THR A 100 -17.63 -7.05 14.97
C THR A 100 -18.45 -7.13 16.25
N PHE A 101 -18.75 -6.01 16.87
CA PHE A 101 -19.46 -5.91 18.14
C PHE A 101 -20.45 -4.73 18.15
N ALA A 102 -21.15 -4.54 19.26
CA ALA A 102 -22.12 -3.45 19.44
C ALA A 102 -23.15 -3.35 18.30
N GLY A 103 -23.82 -4.47 18.02
CA GLY A 103 -24.88 -4.54 17.01
C GLY A 103 -24.40 -4.44 15.56
N GLY A 104 -23.09 -4.55 15.32
CA GLY A 104 -22.51 -4.50 13.98
C GLY A 104 -21.92 -3.15 13.61
N ASP A 105 -22.12 -2.12 14.41
CA ASP A 105 -21.61 -0.77 14.11
C ASP A 105 -20.10 -0.65 14.31
N TRP A 106 -19.52 -1.39 15.25
CA TRP A 106 -18.12 -1.36 15.59
C TRP A 106 -17.41 -2.65 15.19
N ASN A 107 -16.18 -2.52 14.74
CA ASN A 107 -15.29 -3.65 14.49
C ASN A 107 -13.86 -3.30 14.91
N TYR A 108 -13.06 -4.34 15.14
CA TYR A 108 -11.62 -4.21 15.27
C TYR A 108 -10.92 -5.26 14.42
N ASP A 109 -9.67 -4.97 14.07
CA ASP A 109 -8.80 -5.85 13.29
C ASP A 109 -7.38 -5.76 13.85
N LEU A 110 -6.80 -6.90 14.20
CA LEU A 110 -5.43 -7.03 14.68
C LEU A 110 -4.71 -8.02 13.78
N GLY A 111 -3.59 -7.63 13.21
CA GLY A 111 -2.92 -8.49 12.25
C GLY A 111 -1.46 -8.12 12.00
N LEU A 112 -0.91 -8.88 11.09
CA LEU A 112 0.42 -8.66 10.54
C LEU A 112 0.40 -8.78 9.02
N ILE A 113 1.34 -8.12 8.38
CA ILE A 113 1.58 -8.21 6.95
C ILE A 113 3.09 -8.22 6.69
N THR A 114 3.52 -9.04 5.73
CA THR A 114 4.87 -9.00 5.20
C THR A 114 4.83 -8.60 3.73
N TYR A 115 5.55 -7.56 3.39
CA TYR A 115 5.82 -7.13 2.02
C TYR A 115 7.11 -7.81 1.56
N ASN A 116 7.06 -8.56 0.50
CA ASN A 116 8.20 -9.29 -0.03
C ASN A 116 8.44 -8.89 -1.48
N TYR A 117 9.71 -8.63 -1.80
CA TYR A 117 10.16 -8.17 -3.10
C TYR A 117 11.14 -9.18 -3.72
N PRO A 118 10.66 -10.28 -4.34
CA PRO A 118 11.50 -11.29 -4.94
C PRO A 118 12.42 -10.69 -6.00
N GLY A 119 13.71 -11.04 -5.95
CA GLY A 119 14.69 -10.52 -6.90
C GLY A 119 15.17 -9.09 -6.62
N HIS A 120 14.91 -8.55 -5.41
CA HIS A 120 15.63 -7.36 -4.97
C HIS A 120 17.15 -7.64 -5.11
N GLY A 121 17.86 -6.72 -5.74
CA GLY A 121 19.30 -6.89 -6.02
C GLY A 121 20.18 -6.66 -4.79
N PRO A 122 21.49 -6.85 -4.93
CA PRO A 122 22.41 -6.29 -3.98
C PRO A 122 22.16 -4.79 -3.95
N ALA A 123 22.12 -4.26 -2.77
CA ALA A 123 21.90 -2.86 -2.54
C ALA A 123 22.78 -1.99 -3.42
N VAL A 124 22.24 -0.88 -3.85
CA VAL A 124 23.03 0.28 -4.28
C VAL A 124 24.08 0.54 -3.19
N PRO A 125 25.34 0.88 -3.54
CA PRO A 125 26.32 1.28 -2.53
C PRO A 125 25.70 2.29 -1.58
N GLY A 126 25.60 1.95 -0.30
CA GLY A 126 24.89 2.71 0.71
C GLY A 126 23.48 2.19 1.06
N PHE A 127 22.86 1.32 0.27
CA PHE A 127 21.57 0.69 0.56
C PHE A 127 21.74 -0.83 0.71
N ASN A 128 22.30 -1.26 1.82
CA ASN A 128 22.49 -2.69 2.12
C ASN A 128 21.27 -3.34 2.79
N ALA A 129 20.14 -2.63 2.87
CA ALA A 129 18.94 -3.13 3.49
C ALA A 129 18.06 -3.90 2.51
N THR A 130 17.60 -5.07 2.92
CA THR A 130 16.50 -5.73 2.20
C THR A 130 15.25 -4.84 2.27
N PRO A 131 14.51 -4.67 1.18
CA PRO A 131 13.25 -3.96 1.20
C PRO A 131 12.13 -4.75 1.86
N ASN A 132 12.30 -6.06 2.05
CA ASN A 132 11.29 -6.89 2.69
C ASN A 132 10.96 -6.34 4.08
N THR A 133 9.67 -6.13 4.32
CA THR A 133 9.18 -5.44 5.51
C THR A 133 8.06 -6.22 6.14
N THR A 134 8.08 -6.32 7.46
CA THR A 134 6.97 -6.86 8.24
C THR A 134 6.40 -5.75 9.11
N GLU A 135 5.10 -5.57 9.06
CA GLU A 135 4.35 -4.68 9.93
C GLU A 135 3.34 -5.46 10.77
N VAL A 136 3.18 -5.04 12.02
CA VAL A 136 2.00 -5.39 12.83
C VAL A 136 1.04 -4.22 12.82
N TYR A 137 -0.25 -4.48 12.88
CA TYR A 137 -1.25 -3.42 12.87
C TYR A 137 -2.43 -3.70 13.78
N GLY A 138 -3.07 -2.60 14.16
CA GLY A 138 -4.36 -2.59 14.81
C GLY A 138 -5.27 -1.54 14.19
N ALA A 139 -6.53 -1.91 14.01
CA ALA A 139 -7.55 -1.03 13.49
C ALA A 139 -8.83 -1.07 14.32
N ILE A 140 -9.54 0.04 14.35
CA ILE A 140 -10.90 0.15 14.89
C ILE A 140 -11.78 0.81 13.83
N GLY A 141 -12.93 0.21 13.58
CA GLY A 141 -13.93 0.71 12.64
C GLY A 141 -15.22 1.09 13.31
N TYR A 142 -15.85 2.15 12.84
CA TYR A 142 -17.21 2.56 13.17
C TYR A 142 -17.99 2.83 11.89
N LYS A 143 -18.96 1.97 11.57
CA LYS A 143 -19.74 2.05 10.33
C LYS A 143 -18.82 2.12 9.10
N TRP A 144 -18.77 3.28 8.46
CA TRP A 144 -18.01 3.54 7.23
C TRP A 144 -16.64 4.17 7.49
N LEU A 145 -16.24 4.39 8.74
CA LEU A 145 -14.94 4.95 9.13
C LEU A 145 -14.05 3.86 9.73
N THR A 146 -12.74 3.92 9.46
CA THR A 146 -11.73 3.05 10.05
C THR A 146 -10.47 3.84 10.35
N LEU A 147 -10.03 3.79 11.59
CA LEU A 147 -8.71 4.26 12.02
C LEU A 147 -7.79 3.04 12.17
N LYS A 148 -6.60 3.08 11.53
CA LYS A 148 -5.63 2.01 11.59
C LYS A 148 -4.23 2.57 11.87
N TYR A 149 -3.46 1.84 12.69
CA TYR A 149 -2.05 2.10 12.90
C TYR A 149 -1.23 0.85 12.57
N SER A 150 -0.21 1.03 11.74
CA SER A 150 0.75 -0.01 11.35
C SER A 150 2.15 0.36 11.84
N GLN A 151 2.91 -0.63 12.31
CA GLN A 151 4.28 -0.42 12.78
C GLN A 151 5.23 -1.47 12.20
N ALA A 152 6.30 -1.04 11.56
CA ALA A 152 7.36 -1.91 11.06
C ALA A 152 8.11 -2.57 12.23
N VAL A 153 8.12 -3.91 12.23
CA VAL A 153 8.84 -4.74 13.22
C VAL A 153 10.08 -5.41 12.62
N SER A 154 10.23 -5.40 11.29
CA SER A 154 11.46 -5.78 10.58
C SER A 154 12.59 -4.78 10.85
N THR A 155 13.82 -5.13 10.50
CA THR A 155 15.00 -4.30 10.75
C THR A 155 14.90 -2.95 10.05
N ASN A 156 14.43 -2.95 8.81
CA ASN A 156 14.25 -1.74 8.00
C ASN A 156 12.83 -1.69 7.44
N PHE A 157 12.40 -0.47 7.13
CA PHE A 157 11.12 -0.19 6.47
C PHE A 157 11.37 0.07 4.98
N ILE A 158 10.87 -0.82 4.11
CA ILE A 158 10.96 -0.75 2.63
C ILE A 158 12.38 -0.39 2.14
N GLY A 159 13.40 -0.98 2.78
CA GLY A 159 14.80 -0.73 2.44
C GLY A 159 15.39 0.59 2.95
N TRP A 160 14.62 1.44 3.61
CA TRP A 160 15.15 2.69 4.18
C TRP A 160 16.14 2.41 5.31
N GLN A 161 17.28 3.11 5.24
CA GLN A 161 18.29 3.19 6.28
C GLN A 161 18.62 4.66 6.53
N GLY A 162 18.84 5.02 7.77
CA GLY A 162 19.22 6.39 8.17
C GLY A 162 20.73 6.55 8.37
N GLY A 163 21.13 7.76 8.72
CA GLY A 163 22.52 8.11 9.03
C GLY A 163 23.34 8.52 7.80
N THR A 164 24.56 8.93 8.02
CA THR A 164 25.49 9.35 6.96
C THR A 164 26.08 8.14 6.23
N ALA A 165 26.26 7.04 6.93
CA ALA A 165 26.81 5.78 6.39
C ALA A 165 25.70 4.77 6.03
N PHE A 166 24.42 5.13 6.03
CA PHE A 166 23.27 4.25 5.85
C PHE A 166 23.29 3.03 6.80
N ASP A 167 23.70 3.26 8.04
CA ASP A 167 23.89 2.24 9.07
C ASP A 167 22.77 2.21 10.13
N GLN A 168 21.89 3.21 10.12
CA GLN A 168 20.82 3.34 11.08
C GLN A 168 19.56 2.61 10.62
N LYS A 169 19.09 1.68 11.46
CA LYS A 169 17.89 0.87 11.22
C LYS A 169 16.63 1.74 11.32
N THR A 170 15.60 1.36 10.56
CA THR A 170 14.31 2.06 10.57
C THR A 170 13.17 1.25 11.18
N ARG A 171 13.48 0.20 11.95
CA ARG A 171 12.50 -0.53 12.78
C ARG A 171 11.72 0.42 13.66
N GLY A 172 10.41 0.23 13.76
CA GLY A 172 9.51 1.07 14.51
C GLY A 172 9.02 2.30 13.73
N SER A 173 9.30 2.38 12.42
CA SER A 173 8.57 3.26 11.53
C SER A 173 7.09 2.94 11.57
N GLY A 174 6.24 3.95 11.53
CA GLY A 174 4.81 3.78 11.69
C GLY A 174 4.01 4.52 10.65
N TYR A 175 2.77 4.06 10.47
CA TYR A 175 1.79 4.67 9.59
C TYR A 175 0.42 4.72 10.28
N LEU A 176 -0.10 5.91 10.45
CA LEU A 176 -1.45 6.15 10.96
C LEU A 176 -2.34 6.54 9.79
N GLU A 177 -3.48 5.87 9.65
CA GLU A 177 -4.41 6.12 8.56
C GLU A 177 -5.87 6.19 9.04
N LEU A 178 -6.63 7.10 8.45
CA LEU A 178 -8.07 7.21 8.56
C LEU A 178 -8.68 6.93 7.19
N ASN A 179 -9.54 5.95 7.12
CA ASN A 179 -10.22 5.53 5.91
C ASN A 179 -11.73 5.73 6.06
N ALA A 180 -12.37 6.18 4.99
CA ALA A 180 -13.80 6.32 4.87
C ALA A 180 -14.26 5.62 3.60
N ALA A 181 -15.32 4.78 3.67
CA ALA A 181 -15.90 4.12 2.51
C ALA A 181 -17.41 4.06 2.67
N TYR A 182 -18.15 4.65 1.74
CA TYR A 182 -19.60 4.78 1.80
C TYR A 182 -20.25 4.27 0.52
N ASP A 183 -21.25 3.40 0.70
CA ASP A 183 -22.10 2.92 -0.39
C ASP A 183 -23.19 3.97 -0.66
N VAL A 184 -23.17 4.55 -1.84
CA VAL A 184 -24.13 5.56 -2.29
C VAL A 184 -25.40 4.92 -2.86
N GLY A 185 -25.36 3.61 -3.09
CA GLY A 185 -26.45 2.86 -3.72
C GLY A 185 -26.30 2.72 -5.23
N ASN A 186 -27.13 1.86 -5.80
CA ASN A 186 -27.10 1.55 -7.23
C ASN A 186 -25.71 1.14 -7.77
N GLY A 187 -24.89 0.48 -6.94
CA GLY A 187 -23.53 0.06 -7.27
C GLY A 187 -22.51 1.22 -7.33
N TRP A 188 -22.84 2.40 -6.82
CA TRP A 188 -21.90 3.49 -6.67
C TRP A 188 -21.34 3.53 -5.25
N GLY A 189 -20.03 3.74 -5.15
CA GLY A 189 -19.34 3.93 -3.90
C GLY A 189 -18.43 5.15 -3.94
N VAL A 190 -18.22 5.78 -2.78
CA VAL A 190 -17.24 6.84 -2.58
C VAL A 190 -16.31 6.46 -1.45
N ALA A 191 -15.04 6.84 -1.58
CA ALA A 191 -14.04 6.55 -0.59
C ALA A 191 -13.09 7.73 -0.41
N GLY A 192 -12.54 7.86 0.79
CA GLY A 192 -11.53 8.84 1.13
C GLY A 192 -10.52 8.26 2.11
N HIS A 193 -9.31 8.75 2.05
CA HIS A 193 -8.20 8.32 2.86
C HIS A 193 -7.33 9.50 3.28
N LEU A 194 -6.85 9.46 4.51
CA LEU A 194 -5.81 10.34 5.05
C LEU A 194 -4.78 9.48 5.74
N GLY A 195 -3.50 9.64 5.41
CA GLY A 195 -2.41 8.87 5.96
C GLY A 195 -1.25 9.75 6.45
N ASN A 196 -0.53 9.26 7.45
CA ASN A 196 0.69 9.91 7.94
C ASN A 196 1.75 8.86 8.24
N GLN A 197 2.80 8.86 7.44
CA GLN A 197 3.97 8.00 7.59
C GLN A 197 5.07 8.69 8.38
N LYS A 198 5.60 7.98 9.36
CA LYS A 198 6.79 8.39 10.12
C LYS A 198 7.84 7.30 9.99
N VAL A 199 8.88 7.58 9.22
CA VAL A 199 10.04 6.69 9.09
C VAL A 199 11.10 7.10 10.09
N LYS A 200 11.55 6.15 10.90
CA LYS A 200 12.64 6.38 11.84
C LYS A 200 13.94 6.62 11.09
N ASN A 201 14.69 7.59 11.58
CA ASN A 201 15.98 8.01 11.04
C ASN A 201 15.90 8.58 9.62
N SER A 202 16.63 9.63 9.41
CA SER A 202 16.78 10.34 8.15
C SER A 202 18.13 10.01 7.53
N VAL A 203 18.25 10.20 6.23
CA VAL A 203 19.51 10.04 5.49
C VAL A 203 20.18 11.39 5.38
N ASN A 204 21.43 11.50 5.82
CA ASN A 204 22.24 12.69 5.63
C ASN A 204 22.96 12.61 4.28
N VAL A 205 22.68 13.54 3.40
CA VAL A 205 23.31 13.65 2.07
C VAL A 205 24.02 15.00 1.94
N PRO A 206 25.00 15.13 1.00
CA PRO A 206 25.54 16.44 0.68
C PRO A 206 24.42 17.42 0.30
N GLY A 207 24.27 18.49 1.03
CA GLY A 207 23.23 19.49 0.82
C GLY A 207 22.00 19.37 1.72
N GLY A 208 21.92 18.39 2.63
CA GLY A 208 20.81 18.34 3.59
C GLY A 208 20.48 16.96 4.16
N THR A 209 19.31 16.88 4.72
CA THR A 209 18.76 15.65 5.31
C THR A 209 17.50 15.23 4.55
N LEU A 210 17.48 13.99 4.08
CA LEU A 210 16.31 13.39 3.45
C LEU A 210 15.51 12.56 4.47
N SER A 211 14.24 12.86 4.61
CA SER A 211 13.31 12.11 5.46
C SER A 211 12.22 11.48 4.61
N ALA A 212 12.01 10.18 4.79
CA ALA A 212 10.90 9.47 4.12
C ALA A 212 9.54 9.64 4.85
N ASN A 213 9.43 10.60 5.75
CA ASN A 213 8.14 10.98 6.31
C ASN A 213 7.28 11.61 5.22
N CYS A 214 6.02 11.21 5.17
CA CYS A 214 5.04 11.85 4.30
C CYS A 214 3.64 11.74 4.90
N ALA A 215 2.79 12.69 4.54
CA ALA A 215 1.35 12.53 4.65
C ALA A 215 0.79 12.35 3.24
N ASP A 216 -0.20 11.48 3.12
CA ASP A 216 -0.88 11.22 1.87
C ASP A 216 -2.39 11.27 2.06
N TRP A 217 -3.08 11.52 0.96
CA TRP A 217 -4.53 11.49 0.93
C TRP A 217 -5.03 11.02 -0.42
N ASN A 218 -6.22 10.48 -0.42
CA ASN A 218 -6.92 10.22 -1.67
C ASN A 218 -8.43 10.35 -1.53
N ILE A 219 -9.07 10.55 -2.67
CA ILE A 219 -10.52 10.50 -2.82
C ILE A 219 -10.85 9.74 -4.09
N GLY A 220 -11.84 8.87 -4.02
CA GLY A 220 -12.22 8.02 -5.15
C GLY A 220 -13.70 7.73 -5.24
N VAL A 221 -14.10 7.35 -6.43
CA VAL A 221 -15.42 6.86 -6.75
C VAL A 221 -15.31 5.50 -7.42
N THR A 222 -16.24 4.62 -7.12
CA THR A 222 -16.31 3.28 -7.73
C THR A 222 -17.69 3.04 -8.32
N LYS A 223 -17.73 2.21 -9.37
CA LYS A 223 -18.96 1.69 -9.96
C LYS A 223 -18.87 0.17 -10.07
N GLU A 224 -19.78 -0.50 -9.39
CA GLU A 224 -19.99 -1.94 -9.57
C GLU A 224 -20.76 -2.20 -10.86
N LEU A 225 -20.24 -3.12 -11.65
CA LEU A 225 -20.81 -3.62 -12.91
C LEU A 225 -20.96 -5.14 -12.80
N SER A 226 -21.74 -5.75 -13.67
CA SER A 226 -21.98 -7.20 -13.65
C SER A 226 -20.70 -8.04 -13.80
N PHE A 227 -19.65 -7.49 -14.37
CA PHE A 227 -18.39 -8.18 -14.63
C PHE A 227 -17.23 -7.77 -13.70
N GLY A 228 -17.41 -6.76 -12.83
CA GLY A 228 -16.40 -6.30 -11.89
C GLY A 228 -16.63 -4.86 -11.45
N VAL A 229 -15.68 -4.29 -10.72
CA VAL A 229 -15.74 -2.93 -10.20
C VAL A 229 -14.73 -2.05 -10.94
N VAL A 230 -15.19 -0.92 -11.46
CA VAL A 230 -14.34 0.15 -12.01
C VAL A 230 -14.20 1.24 -10.97
N GLY A 231 -13.00 1.79 -10.81
CA GLY A 231 -12.73 2.88 -9.88
C GLY A 231 -11.91 4.00 -10.52
N LEU A 232 -12.14 5.22 -10.04
CA LEU A 232 -11.34 6.40 -10.36
C LEU A 232 -10.96 7.06 -9.03
N THR A 233 -9.66 7.21 -8.78
CA THR A 233 -9.12 7.76 -7.53
C THR A 233 -8.07 8.82 -7.83
N TYR A 234 -8.19 9.98 -7.21
CA TYR A 234 -7.10 10.95 -7.15
C TYR A 234 -6.38 10.82 -5.83
N SER A 235 -5.05 10.75 -5.87
CA SER A 235 -4.19 10.65 -4.71
C SER A 235 -3.05 11.65 -4.80
N ASP A 236 -2.65 12.22 -3.66
CA ASP A 236 -1.55 13.15 -3.56
C ASP A 236 -0.85 13.04 -2.21
N THR A 237 0.35 13.60 -2.10
CA THR A 237 1.14 13.65 -0.86
C THR A 237 1.58 15.05 -0.54
N ASN A 238 2.04 15.26 0.69
CA ASN A 238 2.65 16.52 1.11
C ASN A 238 4.17 16.59 0.85
N THR A 239 4.72 15.66 0.08
CA THR A 239 6.14 15.68 -0.25
C THR A 239 6.46 16.85 -1.17
N SER A 240 7.62 17.42 -0.99
CA SER A 240 8.07 18.58 -1.75
C SER A 240 9.58 18.53 -1.98
N GLY A 241 10.05 19.35 -2.87
CA GLY A 241 11.46 19.49 -3.17
C GLY A 241 11.77 19.28 -4.65
N THR A 242 13.01 19.53 -5.02
CA THR A 242 13.46 19.34 -6.40
C THR A 242 13.68 17.87 -6.71
N CYS A 243 13.34 17.49 -7.93
CA CYS A 243 13.50 16.15 -8.44
C CYS A 243 14.39 16.19 -9.70
N THR A 244 15.71 16.30 -9.51
CA THR A 244 16.67 16.45 -10.61
C THR A 244 17.64 15.29 -10.73
N GLN A 245 18.05 14.68 -9.63
CA GLN A 245 18.87 13.47 -9.55
C GLN A 245 18.83 12.86 -8.16
N VAL A 246 19.12 11.55 -8.06
CA VAL A 246 19.09 10.81 -6.81
C VAL A 246 20.27 11.18 -5.97
N PHE A 247 20.89 11.50 -5.33
CA PHE A 247 22.08 11.85 -4.55
C PHE A 247 22.86 13.05 -5.11
N GLY A 248 22.67 14.15 -4.49
CA GLY A 248 23.46 15.37 -4.68
C GLY A 248 22.69 16.55 -5.30
N GLY A 249 21.42 16.38 -5.66
CA GLY A 249 20.62 17.47 -6.23
C GLY A 249 19.13 17.42 -5.92
N SER A 250 18.58 16.24 -5.60
CA SER A 250 17.17 16.12 -5.17
C SER A 250 17.03 16.33 -3.67
N THR A 251 16.09 17.17 -3.31
CA THR A 251 15.66 17.35 -1.92
C THR A 251 14.36 16.57 -1.61
N ASN A 252 13.73 15.98 -2.62
CA ASN A 252 12.58 15.09 -2.46
C ASN A 252 13.07 13.64 -2.33
N PRO A 253 12.78 12.92 -1.23
CA PRO A 253 13.18 11.52 -1.03
C PRO A 253 12.48 10.53 -1.97
N TYR A 254 11.38 10.94 -2.57
CA TYR A 254 10.58 10.17 -3.53
C TYR A 254 10.84 10.59 -4.99
N CYS A 255 12.03 11.08 -5.25
CA CYS A 255 12.51 11.34 -6.61
C CYS A 255 13.27 10.13 -7.12
N TRP A 256 12.65 9.35 -7.99
CA TRP A 256 13.24 8.14 -8.54
C TRP A 256 13.45 8.25 -10.04
N GLY A 257 14.58 7.73 -10.53
CA GLY A 257 14.88 7.63 -11.96
C GLY A 257 14.61 6.22 -12.45
N ALA A 258 14.28 6.08 -13.72
CA ALA A 258 14.26 4.79 -14.40
C ALA A 258 15.65 4.46 -14.94
N GLY A 259 16.12 3.23 -14.77
CA GLY A 259 17.37 2.74 -15.32
C GLY A 259 18.31 2.12 -14.29
N ASN A 260 19.29 1.38 -14.78
CA ASN A 260 20.23 0.64 -13.93
C ASN A 260 21.19 1.59 -13.21
N TRP A 261 21.28 1.42 -11.91
CA TRP A 261 22.36 1.95 -11.11
C TRP A 261 23.64 1.17 -11.41
N THR A 262 24.45 1.64 -12.33
CA THR A 262 25.82 1.14 -12.47
C THR A 262 26.72 1.96 -11.55
N SER A 263 27.55 1.24 -10.78
CA SER A 263 28.47 1.77 -9.77
C SER A 263 29.08 3.13 -10.11
N THR A 264 29.09 4.06 -9.17
CA THR A 264 29.83 5.32 -9.08
C THR A 264 29.41 6.48 -10.00
N THR A 265 28.74 6.23 -11.11
CA THR A 265 28.14 7.27 -11.95
C THR A 265 26.68 6.89 -12.19
N ALA A 266 25.79 7.48 -11.45
CA ALA A 266 24.35 7.24 -11.59
C ALA A 266 23.89 7.69 -12.99
N SER A 267 23.77 6.73 -13.90
CA SER A 267 23.16 6.92 -15.21
C SER A 267 21.65 6.69 -15.14
N GLN A 268 21.00 7.20 -14.11
CA GLN A 268 19.55 7.22 -14.10
C GLN A 268 19.06 8.34 -15.02
N THR A 269 18.13 8.00 -15.88
CA THR A 269 17.42 8.94 -16.75
C THR A 269 15.96 9.02 -16.30
N ASN A 270 15.25 10.03 -16.77
CA ASN A 270 13.81 10.18 -16.51
C ASN A 270 13.46 10.24 -15.01
N PHE A 271 14.14 11.10 -14.26
CA PHE A 271 13.79 11.38 -12.89
C PHE A 271 12.33 11.88 -12.79
N ARG A 272 11.58 11.28 -11.90
CA ARG A 272 10.21 11.61 -11.66
C ARG A 272 9.95 11.66 -10.16
N ASP A 273 9.19 12.65 -9.75
CA ASP A 273 8.54 12.63 -8.44
C ASP A 273 7.42 11.59 -8.48
N VAL A 274 7.64 10.48 -7.79
CA VAL A 274 6.70 9.35 -7.73
C VAL A 274 5.66 9.51 -6.62
N SER A 275 5.67 10.62 -5.91
CA SER A 275 4.77 10.94 -4.80
C SER A 275 3.81 12.10 -5.07
N LYS A 276 3.87 12.66 -6.30
CA LYS A 276 2.98 13.76 -6.72
C LYS A 276 1.58 13.30 -7.06
N GLY A 277 0.65 14.27 -7.05
CA GLY A 277 -0.75 14.09 -7.38
C GLY A 277 -0.97 13.26 -8.65
N THR A 278 -1.72 12.18 -8.54
CA THR A 278 -1.92 11.19 -9.60
C THR A 278 -3.38 10.73 -9.63
N LEU A 279 -3.94 10.66 -10.84
CA LEU A 279 -5.25 10.08 -11.09
C LEU A 279 -5.07 8.61 -11.49
N VAL A 280 -5.71 7.70 -10.76
CA VAL A 280 -5.62 6.26 -10.97
C VAL A 280 -6.96 5.71 -11.43
N LEU A 281 -6.96 5.06 -12.59
CA LEU A 281 -8.06 4.23 -13.06
C LEU A 281 -7.80 2.79 -12.64
N SER A 282 -8.84 2.13 -12.14
CA SER A 282 -8.75 0.74 -11.69
C SER A 282 -9.90 -0.11 -12.19
N PHE A 283 -9.62 -1.39 -12.35
CA PHE A 283 -10.62 -2.43 -12.53
C PHE A 283 -10.29 -3.61 -11.62
N LYS A 284 -11.29 -4.17 -10.94
CA LYS A 284 -11.15 -5.38 -10.11
C LYS A 284 -12.31 -6.34 -10.31
N LYS A 285 -12.00 -7.61 -10.39
CA LYS A 285 -12.94 -8.74 -10.35
C LYS A 285 -12.66 -9.59 -9.11
N THR A 286 -13.71 -9.89 -8.37
CA THR A 286 -13.71 -10.85 -7.25
C THR A 286 -14.55 -12.07 -7.66
N PHE A 287 -14.14 -13.28 -7.26
CA PHE A 287 -14.77 -14.55 -7.61
C PHE A 287 -15.36 -15.24 -6.38
#